data_ab83f03e2349c349007482d06fb45cf4
#
_entry.id   ab83f03e2349c349007482d06fb45cf4
#
_cell.length_a   1.000
_cell.length_b   1.000
_cell.length_c   1.000
_cell.angle_alpha   90.00
_cell.angle_beta   90.00
_cell.angle_gamma   90.00
#
_symmetry.space_group_name_H-M   'P 1'
#
loop_
_entity.id
_entity.type
_entity.pdbx_description
1 polymer ?
#
loop_
_entity_poly.entity_id
_entity_poly.type
_entity_poly.pdbx_seq_one_letter_code
_entity_poly.pdbx_strand_id
1 'polypeptide(L)'
;MLLAAIEALNFRNLIGKIEWGPRLNIIYGNNGQGKTNWLEAIHVLARTKSFRTQRLQEAIRFGEHLAVIRGRVTSGADLERDLQVTLQDNSKTIFVNLKREALTRYLTQLQVFSFTAADLDVVRGVPEARRRFLDRGISSIRPVYLKTIADYAKVIKQKNRVLQLANEGEFSLEKTEDLVSPWNEQLVNLAIEIHREREQYVAGLNAVLERQLFDRRDIHTRYVSSLEGKGDLGDYETLLRSRIALRLAAEVAAGHALIGPHRDDWEIHLDGREIRVYGSSGQQRSALLLLDLAAISLYNSSANDQPVFIIDDVDAELDEGRIRRLLEYLENRTQTFITTSKRSHVEGFFSRANVYEIEDGEVRSSQAVTDVSAKSIFA
;
A
#
# COMPACT_ATOMS: atom_id res chain seq x y z
N MET A 1 15.34 4.85 -3.71
CA MET A 1 15.21 3.56 -4.44
C MET A 1 14.60 3.81 -5.81
N LEU A 2 15.16 3.20 -6.86
CA LEU A 2 14.64 3.33 -8.22
C LEU A 2 14.45 1.93 -8.81
N LEU A 3 13.34 1.72 -9.49
CA LEU A 3 13.15 0.55 -10.36
C LEU A 3 13.78 0.86 -11.72
N ALA A 4 14.96 0.33 -11.98
CA ALA A 4 15.70 0.60 -13.23
C ALA A 4 15.14 -0.21 -14.41
N ALA A 5 14.68 -1.42 -14.16
CA ALA A 5 14.11 -2.30 -15.19
C ALA A 5 13.06 -3.23 -14.61
N ILE A 6 12.14 -3.67 -15.44
CA ILE A 6 11.21 -4.77 -15.14
C ILE A 6 11.14 -5.72 -16.33
N GLU A 7 11.10 -7.01 -16.05
CA GLU A 7 10.88 -8.08 -17.01
C GLU A 7 9.66 -8.90 -16.57
N ALA A 8 8.77 -9.18 -17.48
CA ALA A 8 7.60 -10.02 -17.25
C ALA A 8 7.55 -11.17 -18.26
N LEU A 9 7.24 -12.36 -17.75
CA LEU A 9 6.99 -13.55 -18.54
C LEU A 9 5.65 -14.15 -18.11
N ASN A 10 4.72 -14.27 -19.05
CA ASN A 10 3.39 -14.86 -18.84
C ASN A 10 2.58 -14.22 -17.67
N PHE A 11 2.86 -12.95 -17.37
CA PHE A 11 2.06 -12.19 -16.39
C PHE A 11 1.00 -11.39 -17.14
N ARG A 12 -0.28 -11.75 -16.99
CA ARG A 12 -1.36 -11.22 -17.83
C ARG A 12 -1.06 -11.44 -19.32
N ASN A 13 -1.07 -10.36 -20.12
CA ASN A 13 -0.63 -10.40 -21.53
C ASN A 13 0.83 -9.96 -21.70
N LEU A 14 1.59 -9.75 -20.61
CA LEU A 14 2.95 -9.22 -20.70
C LEU A 14 3.98 -10.29 -21.05
N ILE A 15 4.83 -9.98 -22.01
CA ILE A 15 6.10 -10.66 -22.30
C ILE A 15 7.12 -9.59 -22.68
N GLY A 16 8.29 -9.62 -22.05
CA GLY A 16 9.38 -8.73 -22.40
C GLY A 16 9.93 -7.94 -21.22
N LYS A 17 10.79 -6.98 -21.57
CA LYS A 17 11.55 -6.17 -20.62
C LYS A 17 11.39 -4.69 -20.96
N ILE A 18 11.28 -3.86 -19.91
CA ILE A 18 11.30 -2.40 -20.03
C ILE A 18 12.39 -1.86 -19.10
N GLU A 19 13.24 -0.97 -19.64
CA GLU A 19 14.15 -0.12 -18.88
C GLU A 19 13.42 1.18 -18.56
N TRP A 20 13.44 1.58 -17.29
CA TRP A 20 12.69 2.72 -16.80
C TRP A 20 13.57 3.94 -16.53
N GLY A 21 13.04 5.12 -16.76
CA GLY A 21 13.70 6.35 -16.36
C GLY A 21 13.61 6.62 -14.86
N PRO A 22 14.53 7.42 -14.31
CA PRO A 22 14.63 7.62 -12.86
C PRO A 22 13.55 8.55 -12.28
N ARG A 23 12.80 9.27 -13.11
CA ARG A 23 11.80 10.26 -12.67
C ARG A 23 10.41 9.90 -13.16
N LEU A 24 9.89 10.60 -14.16
CA LEU A 24 8.55 10.40 -14.71
C LEU A 24 8.58 9.41 -15.88
N ASN A 25 7.76 8.37 -15.79
CA ASN A 25 7.56 7.34 -16.80
C ASN A 25 6.09 7.37 -17.22
N ILE A 26 5.82 7.69 -18.48
CA ILE A 26 4.50 7.78 -19.06
C ILE A 26 4.26 6.56 -19.94
N ILE A 27 3.25 5.78 -19.61
CA ILE A 27 2.84 4.59 -20.33
C ILE A 27 1.52 4.91 -21.03
N TYR A 28 1.51 5.01 -22.35
CA TYR A 28 0.33 5.35 -23.09
C TYR A 28 -0.03 4.29 -24.15
N GLY A 29 -1.23 4.34 -24.67
CA GLY A 29 -1.76 3.41 -25.69
C GLY A 29 -3.26 3.27 -25.57
N ASN A 30 -3.88 2.57 -26.50
CA ASN A 30 -5.32 2.33 -26.47
C ASN A 30 -5.76 1.52 -25.25
N ASN A 31 -7.07 1.52 -24.94
CA ASN A 31 -7.60 0.71 -23.86
C ASN A 31 -7.44 -0.79 -24.18
N GLY A 32 -7.16 -1.59 -23.14
CA GLY A 32 -6.98 -3.03 -23.26
C GLY A 32 -5.57 -3.48 -23.72
N GLN A 33 -4.67 -2.56 -24.05
CA GLN A 33 -3.33 -2.89 -24.58
C GLN A 33 -2.31 -3.38 -23.54
N GLY A 34 -2.66 -3.40 -22.25
CA GLY A 34 -1.75 -3.91 -21.20
C GLY A 34 -1.03 -2.85 -20.39
N LYS A 35 -1.36 -1.54 -20.53
CA LYS A 35 -0.78 -0.45 -19.74
C LYS A 35 -0.88 -0.72 -18.22
N THR A 36 -2.09 -0.94 -17.73
CA THR A 36 -2.38 -1.29 -16.33
C THR A 36 -1.64 -2.56 -15.90
N ASN A 37 -1.43 -3.52 -16.81
CA ASN A 37 -0.73 -4.76 -16.48
C ASN A 37 0.75 -4.53 -16.14
N TRP A 38 1.42 -3.55 -16.76
CA TRP A 38 2.76 -3.13 -16.37
C TRP A 38 2.80 -2.48 -15.00
N LEU A 39 1.83 -1.60 -14.66
CA LEU A 39 1.72 -1.05 -13.30
C LEU A 39 1.40 -2.16 -12.29
N GLU A 40 0.53 -3.11 -12.64
CA GLU A 40 0.24 -4.27 -11.79
C GLU A 40 1.49 -5.12 -11.57
N ALA A 41 2.33 -5.31 -12.58
CA ALA A 41 3.60 -6.03 -12.45
C ALA A 41 4.57 -5.31 -11.49
N ILE A 42 4.71 -3.97 -11.58
CA ILE A 42 5.49 -3.17 -10.64
C ILE A 42 4.94 -3.33 -9.21
N HIS A 43 3.63 -3.23 -9.05
CA HIS A 43 2.99 -3.38 -7.74
C HIS A 43 3.19 -4.80 -7.17
N VAL A 44 3.03 -5.85 -8.00
CA VAL A 44 3.26 -7.23 -7.57
C VAL A 44 4.71 -7.47 -7.20
N LEU A 45 5.65 -6.94 -7.98
CA LEU A 45 7.08 -7.02 -7.67
C LEU A 45 7.39 -6.43 -6.30
N ALA A 46 6.81 -5.27 -5.95
CA ALA A 46 7.07 -4.60 -4.68
C ALA A 46 6.27 -5.16 -3.51
N ARG A 47 5.00 -5.48 -3.72
CA ARG A 47 4.04 -5.81 -2.65
C ARG A 47 3.66 -7.28 -2.58
N THR A 48 4.04 -8.08 -3.58
CA THR A 48 3.67 -9.50 -3.73
C THR A 48 2.15 -9.74 -3.73
N LYS A 49 1.37 -8.71 -4.08
CA LYS A 49 -0.10 -8.70 -4.17
C LYS A 49 -0.52 -7.90 -5.40
N SER A 50 -1.65 -8.25 -6.00
CA SER A 50 -2.28 -7.45 -7.04
C SER A 50 -3.24 -6.43 -6.42
N PHE A 51 -3.42 -5.27 -7.08
CA PHE A 51 -4.51 -4.33 -6.77
C PHE A 51 -5.80 -4.66 -7.54
N ARG A 52 -5.77 -5.64 -8.47
CA ARG A 52 -6.92 -6.03 -9.32
C ARG A 52 -7.59 -7.32 -8.88
N THR A 53 -6.83 -8.23 -8.27
CA THR A 53 -7.35 -9.54 -7.84
C THR A 53 -6.81 -9.95 -6.47
N GLN A 54 -7.64 -10.65 -5.72
CA GLN A 54 -7.21 -11.25 -4.45
C GLN A 54 -6.44 -12.57 -4.67
N ARG A 55 -6.69 -13.25 -5.80
CA ARG A 55 -6.02 -14.50 -6.18
C ARG A 55 -4.95 -14.20 -7.21
N LEU A 56 -3.71 -14.03 -6.74
CA LEU A 56 -2.61 -13.60 -7.60
C LEU A 56 -2.34 -14.59 -8.77
N GLN A 57 -2.72 -15.84 -8.64
CA GLN A 57 -2.64 -16.85 -9.71
C GLN A 57 -3.51 -16.51 -10.94
N GLU A 58 -4.59 -15.73 -10.76
CA GLU A 58 -5.39 -15.23 -11.88
C GLU A 58 -4.63 -14.24 -12.76
N ALA A 59 -3.45 -13.80 -12.36
CA ALA A 59 -2.56 -12.98 -13.15
C ALA A 59 -1.61 -13.80 -14.05
N ILE A 60 -1.57 -15.12 -13.92
CA ILE A 60 -0.87 -15.99 -14.86
C ILE A 60 -1.64 -15.94 -16.20
N ARG A 61 -0.92 -15.86 -17.32
CA ARG A 61 -1.50 -15.87 -18.66
C ARG A 61 -2.37 -17.11 -18.86
N PHE A 62 -3.51 -16.95 -19.49
CA PHE A 62 -4.39 -18.08 -19.81
C PHE A 62 -3.66 -19.15 -20.63
N GLY A 63 -3.77 -20.40 -20.20
CA GLY A 63 -3.08 -21.55 -20.79
C GLY A 63 -1.65 -21.79 -20.28
N GLU A 64 -1.12 -20.90 -19.42
CA GLU A 64 0.21 -21.03 -18.82
C GLU A 64 0.11 -21.46 -17.35
N HIS A 65 1.15 -22.12 -16.84
CA HIS A 65 1.24 -22.58 -15.45
C HIS A 65 2.25 -21.79 -14.60
N LEU A 66 2.99 -20.89 -15.26
CA LEU A 66 4.06 -20.13 -14.66
C LEU A 66 4.03 -18.70 -15.16
N ALA A 67 4.11 -17.74 -14.22
CA ALA A 67 4.45 -16.36 -14.55
C ALA A 67 5.63 -15.90 -13.70
N VAL A 68 6.50 -15.09 -14.29
CA VAL A 68 7.67 -14.53 -13.63
C VAL A 68 7.69 -13.02 -13.83
N ILE A 69 7.91 -12.30 -12.74
CA ILE A 69 8.20 -10.86 -12.77
C ILE A 69 9.57 -10.68 -12.13
N ARG A 70 10.49 -10.03 -12.85
CA ARG A 70 11.80 -9.64 -12.35
C ARG A 70 11.95 -8.14 -12.42
N GLY A 71 12.67 -7.54 -11.48
CA GLY A 71 12.99 -6.12 -11.51
C GLY A 71 14.37 -5.85 -10.96
N ARG A 72 15.08 -4.93 -11.62
CA ARG A 72 16.34 -4.40 -11.12
C ARG A 72 16.06 -3.12 -10.36
N VAL A 73 16.43 -3.11 -9.08
CA VAL A 73 16.25 -1.96 -8.18
C VAL A 73 17.62 -1.42 -7.82
N THR A 74 17.77 -0.09 -7.95
CA THR A 74 18.96 0.63 -7.47
C THR A 74 18.60 1.42 -6.21
N SER A 75 19.46 1.42 -5.21
CA SER A 75 19.30 2.25 -4.01
C SER A 75 20.61 2.98 -3.75
N GLY A 76 20.60 4.17 -3.17
CA GLY A 76 21.72 5.08 -2.95
C GLY A 76 23.09 4.45 -3.13
N ALA A 77 24.17 5.06 -3.38
CA ALA A 77 25.50 4.48 -3.59
C ALA A 77 25.58 3.31 -4.61
N ASP A 78 24.72 3.29 -5.65
CA ASP A 78 24.71 2.33 -6.77
C ASP A 78 24.58 0.83 -6.39
N LEU A 79 23.95 0.53 -5.27
CA LEU A 79 23.67 -0.85 -4.89
C LEU A 79 22.51 -1.40 -5.73
N GLU A 80 22.83 -2.23 -6.69
CA GLU A 80 21.85 -2.95 -7.51
C GLU A 80 21.35 -4.21 -6.77
N ARG A 81 20.05 -4.47 -6.91
CA ARG A 81 19.40 -5.70 -6.42
C ARG A 81 18.42 -6.19 -7.46
N ASP A 82 18.43 -7.50 -7.67
CA ASP A 82 17.43 -8.17 -8.49
C ASP A 82 16.33 -8.73 -7.61
N LEU A 83 15.12 -8.26 -7.84
CA LEU A 83 13.91 -8.79 -7.19
C LEU A 83 13.18 -9.71 -8.16
N GLN A 84 12.61 -10.80 -7.66
CA GLN A 84 11.80 -11.69 -8.48
C GLN A 84 10.58 -12.20 -7.70
N VAL A 85 9.45 -12.21 -8.37
CA VAL A 85 8.22 -12.91 -7.95
C VAL A 85 7.91 -13.95 -9.01
N THR A 86 7.80 -15.21 -8.57
CA THR A 86 7.40 -16.35 -9.41
C THR A 86 6.05 -16.85 -8.92
N LEU A 87 5.11 -16.94 -9.84
CA LEU A 87 3.78 -17.50 -9.64
C LEU A 87 3.71 -18.83 -10.36
N GLN A 88 3.32 -19.88 -9.66
CA GLN A 88 3.15 -21.20 -10.25
C GLN A 88 1.97 -21.89 -9.59
N ASP A 89 0.93 -22.25 -10.37
CA ASP A 89 -0.30 -22.87 -9.89
C ASP A 89 -0.81 -22.26 -8.58
N ASN A 90 -0.62 -22.94 -7.45
CA ASN A 90 -1.07 -22.48 -6.14
C ASN A 90 0.06 -21.92 -5.26
N SER A 91 1.23 -21.67 -5.82
CA SER A 91 2.39 -21.21 -5.07
C SER A 91 2.91 -19.83 -5.55
N LYS A 92 3.50 -19.11 -4.62
CA LYS A 92 4.22 -17.87 -4.87
C LYS A 92 5.60 -17.97 -4.22
N THR A 93 6.64 -17.74 -4.99
CA THR A 93 8.02 -17.70 -4.48
C THR A 93 8.65 -16.35 -4.79
N ILE A 94 9.41 -15.83 -3.84
CA ILE A 94 10.06 -14.51 -3.91
C ILE A 94 11.56 -14.65 -3.71
N PHE A 95 12.32 -13.87 -4.49
CA PHE A 95 13.78 -13.93 -4.47
C PHE A 95 14.37 -12.51 -4.47
N VAL A 96 15.50 -12.36 -3.78
CA VAL A 96 16.39 -11.21 -3.85
C VAL A 96 17.76 -11.73 -4.27
N ASN A 97 18.33 -11.19 -5.34
CA ASN A 97 19.59 -11.63 -5.91
C ASN A 97 19.66 -13.17 -6.10
N LEU A 98 18.60 -13.73 -6.70
CA LEU A 98 18.41 -15.16 -6.98
C LEU A 98 18.31 -16.06 -5.73
N LYS A 99 18.33 -15.51 -4.51
CA LYS A 99 18.14 -16.25 -3.27
C LYS A 99 16.71 -16.08 -2.77
N ARG A 100 16.08 -17.20 -2.36
CA ARG A 100 14.74 -17.14 -1.76
C ARG A 100 14.80 -16.31 -0.48
N GLU A 101 13.82 -15.38 -0.33
CA GLU A 101 13.81 -14.44 0.79
C GLU A 101 12.52 -14.55 1.61
N ALA A 102 12.58 -14.15 2.88
CA ALA A 102 11.43 -14.03 3.75
C ALA A 102 10.58 -12.81 3.34
N LEU A 103 9.26 -12.95 3.42
CA LEU A 103 8.34 -11.89 2.98
C LEU A 103 8.61 -10.54 3.66
N THR A 104 8.87 -10.55 4.96
CA THR A 104 9.15 -9.32 5.74
C THR A 104 10.40 -8.58 5.25
N ARG A 105 11.44 -9.28 4.85
CA ARG A 105 12.64 -8.68 4.23
C ARG A 105 12.40 -8.26 2.79
N TYR A 106 11.69 -9.08 2.02
CA TYR A 106 11.39 -8.78 0.63
C TYR A 106 10.62 -7.46 0.50
N LEU A 107 9.62 -7.23 1.34
CA LEU A 107 8.78 -6.03 1.30
C LEU A 107 9.52 -4.72 1.62
N THR A 108 10.74 -4.79 2.12
CA THR A 108 11.58 -3.59 2.35
C THR A 108 12.45 -3.21 1.15
N GLN A 109 12.49 -4.04 0.10
CA GLN A 109 13.43 -3.87 -1.01
C GLN A 109 12.99 -2.83 -2.04
N LEU A 110 11.68 -2.58 -2.17
CA LEU A 110 11.11 -1.59 -3.07
C LEU A 110 9.83 -1.01 -2.45
N GLN A 111 9.83 0.29 -2.19
CA GLN A 111 8.65 0.97 -1.65
C GLN A 111 7.81 1.55 -2.79
N VAL A 112 6.56 1.09 -2.88
CA VAL A 112 5.61 1.52 -3.90
C VAL A 112 4.34 2.06 -3.23
N PHE A 113 3.96 3.27 -3.57
CA PHE A 113 2.64 3.83 -3.31
C PHE A 113 1.80 3.73 -4.59
N SER A 114 0.50 3.60 -4.46
CA SER A 114 -0.39 3.41 -5.60
C SER A 114 -1.64 4.27 -5.47
N PHE A 115 -2.02 4.90 -6.56
CA PHE A 115 -3.31 5.56 -6.73
C PHE A 115 -4.05 4.88 -7.87
N THR A 116 -4.99 4.02 -7.51
CA THR A 116 -5.79 3.21 -8.43
C THR A 116 -7.26 3.23 -8.02
N ALA A 117 -8.15 2.80 -8.91
CA ALA A 117 -9.57 2.68 -8.60
C ALA A 117 -9.86 1.77 -7.37
N ALA A 118 -9.02 0.75 -7.13
CA ALA A 118 -9.16 -0.13 -5.97
C ALA A 118 -8.79 0.56 -4.64
N ASP A 119 -7.90 1.55 -4.67
CA ASP A 119 -7.48 2.28 -3.48
C ASP A 119 -8.59 3.22 -2.96
N LEU A 120 -9.63 3.50 -3.76
CA LEU A 120 -10.80 4.28 -3.32
C LEU A 120 -11.54 3.62 -2.14
N ASP A 121 -11.36 2.32 -1.92
CA ASP A 121 -11.91 1.65 -0.74
C ASP A 121 -11.35 2.18 0.58
N VAL A 122 -10.22 2.89 0.58
CA VAL A 122 -9.69 3.60 1.75
C VAL A 122 -10.67 4.68 2.21
N VAL A 123 -11.25 5.44 1.29
CA VAL A 123 -12.14 6.57 1.61
C VAL A 123 -13.62 6.20 1.66
N ARG A 124 -14.06 5.13 0.98
CA ARG A 124 -15.49 4.74 0.88
C ARG A 124 -15.80 3.34 1.43
N GLY A 125 -14.79 2.49 1.55
CA GLY A 125 -14.97 1.09 1.88
C GLY A 125 -14.99 0.80 3.39
N VAL A 126 -14.74 -0.47 3.70
CA VAL A 126 -14.75 -0.99 5.08
C VAL A 126 -13.49 -0.60 5.87
N PRO A 127 -13.56 -0.61 7.21
CA PRO A 127 -12.42 -0.26 8.08
C PRO A 127 -11.13 -1.03 7.78
N GLU A 128 -11.22 -2.24 7.26
CA GLU A 128 -10.05 -3.04 6.91
C GLU A 128 -9.19 -2.38 5.82
N ALA A 129 -9.80 -1.73 4.81
CA ALA A 129 -9.05 -1.01 3.78
C ALA A 129 -8.25 0.15 4.39
N ARG A 130 -8.87 0.89 5.32
CA ARG A 130 -8.25 2.00 6.04
C ARG A 130 -7.10 1.54 6.94
N ARG A 131 -7.30 0.48 7.72
CA ARG A 131 -6.21 -0.11 8.51
C ARG A 131 -5.04 -0.57 7.64
N ARG A 132 -5.31 -1.21 6.50
CA ARG A 132 -4.27 -1.62 5.55
C ARG A 132 -3.48 -0.43 4.99
N PHE A 133 -4.15 0.70 4.75
CA PHE A 133 -3.47 1.93 4.33
C PHE A 133 -2.49 2.41 5.41
N LEU A 134 -2.95 2.54 6.67
CA LEU A 134 -2.09 2.92 7.80
C LEU A 134 -0.93 1.96 7.99
N ASP A 135 -1.21 0.65 8.08
CA ASP A 135 -0.19 -0.37 8.32
C ASP A 135 0.86 -0.41 7.20
N ARG A 136 0.44 -0.17 5.95
CA ARG A 136 1.34 -0.06 4.79
C ARG A 136 2.25 1.17 4.93
N GLY A 137 1.68 2.31 5.26
CA GLY A 137 2.43 3.55 5.44
C GLY A 137 3.43 3.47 6.59
N ILE A 138 3.01 2.96 7.76
CA ILE A 138 3.90 2.74 8.91
C ILE A 138 5.03 1.78 8.54
N SER A 139 4.70 0.67 7.89
CA SER A 139 5.70 -0.34 7.50
C SER A 139 6.73 0.17 6.50
N SER A 140 6.38 1.15 5.67
CA SER A 140 7.32 1.77 4.74
C SER A 140 8.39 2.59 5.46
N ILE A 141 8.03 3.23 6.57
CA ILE A 141 8.92 4.06 7.40
C ILE A 141 9.62 3.22 8.46
N ARG A 142 8.91 2.26 9.05
CA ARG A 142 9.37 1.36 10.13
C ARG A 142 9.21 -0.10 9.74
N PRO A 143 10.17 -0.69 9.02
CA PRO A 143 10.06 -2.08 8.54
C PRO A 143 9.82 -3.14 9.63
N VAL A 144 10.29 -2.88 10.85
CA VAL A 144 10.07 -3.79 12.01
C VAL A 144 8.58 -3.98 12.30
N TYR A 145 7.75 -2.96 12.06
CA TYR A 145 6.31 -3.01 12.24
C TYR A 145 5.61 -4.11 11.42
N LEU A 146 6.19 -4.52 10.28
CA LEU A 146 5.69 -5.67 9.51
C LEU A 146 5.67 -6.95 10.34
N LYS A 147 6.68 -7.14 11.21
CA LYS A 147 6.73 -8.30 12.09
C LYS A 147 5.65 -8.20 13.18
N THR A 148 5.49 -7.03 13.79
CA THR A 148 4.47 -6.77 14.82
C THR A 148 3.07 -7.09 14.30
N ILE A 149 2.70 -6.59 13.11
CA ILE A 149 1.40 -6.90 12.47
C ILE A 149 1.26 -8.39 12.15
N ALA A 150 2.32 -9.02 11.63
CA ALA A 150 2.27 -10.45 11.28
C ALA A 150 2.12 -11.32 12.53
N ASP A 151 2.81 -10.99 13.62
CA ASP A 151 2.72 -11.73 14.88
C ASP A 151 1.36 -11.49 15.56
N TYR A 152 0.84 -10.25 15.53
CA TYR A 152 -0.50 -9.94 16.00
C TYR A 152 -1.57 -10.75 15.25
N ALA A 153 -1.48 -10.83 13.92
CA ALA A 153 -2.42 -11.63 13.11
C ALA A 153 -2.37 -13.13 13.46
N LYS A 154 -1.17 -13.68 13.77
CA LYS A 154 -1.04 -15.07 14.23
C LYS A 154 -1.69 -15.27 15.59
N VAL A 155 -1.46 -14.36 16.55
CA VAL A 155 -2.05 -14.43 17.89
C VAL A 155 -3.57 -14.37 17.80
N ILE A 156 -4.13 -13.44 17.02
CA ILE A 156 -5.59 -13.34 16.78
C ILE A 156 -6.12 -14.65 16.19
N LYS A 157 -5.42 -15.24 15.21
CA LYS A 157 -5.85 -16.51 14.60
C LYS A 157 -5.89 -17.65 15.62
N GLN A 158 -4.89 -17.76 16.49
CA GLN A 158 -4.86 -18.78 17.55
C GLN A 158 -5.96 -18.56 18.59
N LYS A 159 -6.11 -17.32 19.08
CA LYS A 159 -7.20 -16.96 20.00
C LYS A 159 -8.56 -17.28 19.39
N ASN A 160 -8.81 -16.88 18.15
CA ASN A 160 -10.08 -17.15 17.45
C ASN A 160 -10.35 -18.66 17.31
N ARG A 161 -9.30 -19.50 17.13
CA ARG A 161 -9.47 -20.96 17.08
C ARG A 161 -10.00 -21.51 18.40
N VAL A 162 -9.46 -21.04 19.54
CA VAL A 162 -9.94 -21.44 20.88
C VAL A 162 -11.37 -20.96 21.10
N LEU A 163 -11.67 -19.70 20.76
CA LEU A 163 -13.00 -19.12 20.92
C LEU A 163 -14.06 -19.84 20.06
N GLN A 164 -13.69 -20.27 18.86
CA GLN A 164 -14.57 -21.03 17.98
C GLN A 164 -14.93 -22.40 18.60
N LEU A 165 -13.91 -23.14 19.08
CA LEU A 165 -14.14 -24.43 19.74
C LEU A 165 -14.99 -24.30 21.00
N ALA A 166 -14.80 -23.22 21.77
CA ALA A 166 -15.65 -22.92 22.93
C ALA A 166 -17.09 -22.58 22.53
N ASN A 167 -17.29 -21.86 21.44
CA ASN A 167 -18.64 -21.60 20.88
C ASN A 167 -19.34 -22.87 20.41
N GLU A 168 -18.58 -23.85 19.91
CA GLU A 168 -19.06 -25.18 19.51
C GLU A 168 -19.35 -26.10 20.71
N GLY A 169 -19.08 -25.65 21.95
CA GLY A 169 -19.35 -26.38 23.20
C GLY A 169 -18.24 -27.33 23.66
N GLU A 170 -17.05 -27.27 23.04
CA GLU A 170 -15.92 -28.14 23.40
C GLU A 170 -15.28 -27.75 24.75
N PHE A 171 -15.44 -26.51 25.20
CA PHE A 171 -14.85 -25.99 26.43
C PHE A 171 -15.85 -25.22 27.28
N SER A 172 -15.76 -25.34 28.62
CA SER A 172 -16.43 -24.43 29.55
C SER A 172 -15.82 -23.02 29.44
N LEU A 173 -16.55 -22.01 29.96
CA LEU A 173 -16.07 -20.63 29.99
C LEU A 173 -14.74 -20.51 30.79
N GLU A 174 -14.67 -21.16 31.95
CA GLU A 174 -13.45 -21.21 32.81
C GLU A 174 -12.27 -21.82 32.04
N LYS A 175 -12.49 -22.98 31.40
CA LYS A 175 -11.45 -23.63 30.59
C LYS A 175 -11.02 -22.76 29.41
N THR A 176 -11.95 -22.02 28.81
CA THR A 176 -11.66 -21.13 27.71
C THR A 176 -10.80 -19.94 28.17
N GLU A 177 -11.07 -19.38 29.37
CA GLU A 177 -10.27 -18.32 29.98
C GLU A 177 -8.81 -18.77 30.15
N ASP A 178 -8.58 -19.96 30.72
CA ASP A 178 -7.23 -20.52 30.84
C ASP A 178 -6.52 -20.67 29.48
N LEU A 179 -7.23 -21.17 28.47
CA LEU A 179 -6.66 -21.44 27.15
C LEU A 179 -6.36 -20.16 26.35
N VAL A 180 -7.15 -19.09 26.52
CA VAL A 180 -6.89 -17.83 25.82
C VAL A 180 -5.94 -16.90 26.56
N SER A 181 -5.69 -17.11 27.86
CA SER A 181 -4.84 -16.28 28.70
C SER A 181 -3.44 -16.03 28.10
N PRO A 182 -2.67 -17.04 27.66
CA PRO A 182 -1.37 -16.81 27.03
C PRO A 182 -1.43 -16.00 25.74
N TRP A 183 -2.51 -16.16 24.98
CA TRP A 183 -2.74 -15.39 23.75
C TRP A 183 -3.15 -13.95 24.05
N ASN A 184 -3.93 -13.73 25.12
CA ASN A 184 -4.30 -12.40 25.57
C ASN A 184 -3.08 -11.57 25.99
N GLU A 185 -2.11 -12.17 26.72
CA GLU A 185 -0.88 -11.47 27.10
C GLU A 185 -0.06 -11.05 25.88
N GLN A 186 0.13 -11.95 24.91
CA GLN A 186 0.82 -11.61 23.67
C GLN A 186 0.06 -10.57 22.84
N LEU A 187 -1.27 -10.68 22.79
CA LEU A 187 -2.14 -9.74 22.09
C LEU A 187 -2.01 -8.33 22.66
N VAL A 188 -2.03 -8.19 23.99
CA VAL A 188 -1.92 -6.90 24.66
C VAL A 188 -0.60 -6.20 24.30
N ASN A 189 0.53 -6.91 24.43
CA ASN A 189 1.84 -6.34 24.13
C ASN A 189 1.94 -5.84 22.66
N LEU A 190 1.46 -6.64 21.71
CA LEU A 190 1.47 -6.28 20.31
C LEU A 190 0.45 -5.16 19.98
N ALA A 191 -0.69 -5.17 20.66
CA ALA A 191 -1.75 -4.17 20.47
C ALA A 191 -1.33 -2.78 20.92
N ILE A 192 -0.59 -2.66 22.03
CA ILE A 192 -0.05 -1.38 22.52
C ILE A 192 0.86 -0.77 21.47
N GLU A 193 1.76 -1.56 20.89
CA GLU A 193 2.66 -1.09 19.83
C GLU A 193 1.88 -0.64 18.59
N ILE A 194 0.93 -1.45 18.11
CA ILE A 194 0.12 -1.14 16.93
C ILE A 194 -0.69 0.15 17.14
N HIS A 195 -1.34 0.29 18.29
CA HIS A 195 -2.14 1.47 18.63
C HIS A 195 -1.28 2.73 18.58
N ARG A 196 -0.15 2.74 19.30
CA ARG A 196 0.78 3.86 19.34
C ARG A 196 1.31 4.24 17.97
N GLU A 197 1.74 3.26 17.17
CA GLU A 197 2.29 3.50 15.83
C GLU A 197 1.24 4.11 14.89
N ARG A 198 -0.01 3.65 14.96
CA ARG A 198 -1.11 4.19 14.16
C ARG A 198 -1.47 5.62 14.56
N GLU A 199 -1.55 5.91 15.87
CA GLU A 199 -1.79 7.28 16.37
C GLU A 199 -0.69 8.25 15.89
N GLN A 200 0.58 7.87 16.05
CA GLN A 200 1.71 8.68 15.62
C GLN A 200 1.71 8.90 14.10
N TYR A 201 1.39 7.87 13.33
CA TYR A 201 1.33 7.98 11.87
C TYR A 201 0.20 8.90 11.42
N VAL A 202 -0.99 8.80 12.02
CA VAL A 202 -2.13 9.69 11.73
C VAL A 202 -1.82 11.13 12.12
N ALA A 203 -1.18 11.38 13.25
CA ALA A 203 -0.71 12.71 13.63
C ALA A 203 0.30 13.27 12.60
N GLY A 204 1.23 12.44 12.13
CA GLY A 204 2.17 12.81 11.09
C GLY A 204 1.48 13.14 9.75
N LEU A 205 0.48 12.36 9.34
CA LEU A 205 -0.32 12.64 8.14
C LEU A 205 -1.02 13.99 8.25
N ASN A 206 -1.66 14.29 9.38
CA ASN A 206 -2.35 15.57 9.61
C ASN A 206 -1.37 16.74 9.53
N ALA A 207 -0.20 16.65 10.16
CA ALA A 207 0.83 17.70 10.10
C ALA A 207 1.33 17.99 8.68
N VAL A 208 1.31 17.00 7.78
CA VAL A 208 1.62 17.20 6.37
C VAL A 208 0.44 17.79 5.62
N LEU A 209 -0.77 17.32 5.86
CA LEU A 209 -2.00 17.80 5.23
C LEU A 209 -2.28 19.28 5.54
N GLU A 210 -2.02 19.74 6.77
CA GLU A 210 -2.12 21.15 7.19
C GLU A 210 -1.26 22.10 6.36
N ARG A 211 -0.16 21.60 5.76
CA ARG A 211 0.71 22.39 4.87
C ARG A 211 0.12 22.65 3.47
N GLN A 212 -1.14 22.27 3.25
CA GLN A 212 -1.89 22.50 2.02
C GLN A 212 -1.15 22.05 0.74
N LEU A 213 -0.87 20.75 0.64
CA LEU A 213 -0.03 20.18 -0.40
C LEU A 213 -0.51 20.41 -1.83
N PHE A 214 -1.83 20.53 -2.08
CA PHE A 214 -2.33 20.45 -3.45
C PHE A 214 -3.60 21.27 -3.74
N ASP A 215 -4.62 21.17 -2.92
CA ASP A 215 -5.89 21.93 -3.03
C ASP A 215 -6.18 22.60 -1.69
N ARG A 216 -6.86 23.76 -1.69
CA ARG A 216 -7.26 24.49 -0.48
C ARG A 216 -8.42 23.80 0.26
N ARG A 217 -8.39 22.49 0.38
CA ARG A 217 -9.42 21.74 1.10
C ARG A 217 -8.89 21.31 2.44
N ASP A 218 -9.70 21.52 3.47
CA ASP A 218 -9.40 21.08 4.82
C ASP A 218 -9.65 19.59 4.91
N ILE A 219 -8.57 18.79 4.84
CA ILE A 219 -8.61 17.36 5.13
C ILE A 219 -8.00 17.13 6.49
N HIS A 220 -8.78 16.56 7.37
CA HIS A 220 -8.36 16.12 8.69
C HIS A 220 -8.69 14.65 8.88
N THR A 221 -7.81 13.92 9.58
CA THR A 221 -8.01 12.50 9.83
C THR A 221 -7.92 12.18 11.32
N ARG A 222 -8.67 11.18 11.77
CA ARG A 222 -8.72 10.78 13.18
C ARG A 222 -8.61 9.26 13.31
N TYR A 223 -7.65 8.79 14.09
CA TYR A 223 -7.60 7.39 14.49
C TYR A 223 -8.65 7.11 15.55
N VAL A 224 -9.44 6.08 15.37
CA VAL A 224 -10.54 5.69 16.24
C VAL A 224 -10.27 4.33 16.83
N SER A 225 -9.92 4.30 18.11
CA SER A 225 -9.74 3.04 18.80
C SER A 225 -11.09 2.36 19.07
N SER A 226 -11.12 1.04 18.95
CA SER A 226 -12.27 0.22 19.39
C SER A 226 -12.58 0.33 20.88
N LEU A 227 -11.69 0.96 21.66
CA LEU A 227 -11.82 1.24 23.09
C LEU A 227 -12.33 2.66 23.39
N GLU A 228 -12.53 3.50 22.38
CA GLU A 228 -13.03 4.86 22.56
C GLU A 228 -14.37 4.86 23.31
N GLY A 229 -14.50 5.77 24.32
CA GLY A 229 -15.70 5.86 25.18
C GLY A 229 -15.87 4.72 26.19
N LYS A 230 -14.88 3.82 26.32
CA LYS A 230 -14.95 2.67 27.26
C LYS A 230 -14.04 2.83 28.49
N GLY A 231 -13.31 3.92 28.60
CA GLY A 231 -12.40 4.24 29.69
C GLY A 231 -11.33 5.22 29.27
N ASP A 232 -10.27 5.33 30.06
CA ASP A 232 -9.15 6.22 29.78
C ASP A 232 -8.20 5.61 28.73
N LEU A 233 -8.15 6.20 27.54
CA LEU A 233 -7.20 5.81 26.48
C LEU A 233 -5.76 6.21 26.81
N GLY A 234 -5.53 7.13 27.77
CA GLY A 234 -4.18 7.48 28.24
C GLY A 234 -3.48 6.30 28.92
N ASP A 235 -4.25 5.39 29.54
CA ASP A 235 -3.76 4.09 30.02
C ASP A 235 -4.35 2.94 29.16
N TYR A 236 -3.92 2.93 27.89
CA TYR A 236 -4.43 1.98 26.90
C TYR A 236 -4.22 0.52 27.33
N GLU A 237 -3.09 0.17 28.00
CA GLU A 237 -2.81 -1.17 28.44
C GLU A 237 -3.83 -1.68 29.45
N THR A 238 -4.02 -0.94 30.56
CA THR A 238 -4.98 -1.31 31.61
C THR A 238 -6.39 -1.39 31.06
N LEU A 239 -6.77 -0.43 30.22
CA LEU A 239 -8.09 -0.42 29.57
C LEU A 239 -8.26 -1.65 28.69
N LEU A 240 -7.29 -1.98 27.84
CA LEU A 240 -7.35 -3.14 26.94
C LEU A 240 -7.48 -4.46 27.72
N ARG A 241 -6.65 -4.65 28.77
CA ARG A 241 -6.69 -5.84 29.63
C ARG A 241 -8.06 -6.02 30.28
N SER A 242 -8.59 -4.96 30.88
CA SER A 242 -9.91 -4.99 31.52
C SER A 242 -11.04 -5.31 30.55
N ARG A 243 -10.98 -4.77 29.32
CA ARG A 243 -12.01 -5.01 28.30
C ARG A 243 -11.94 -6.40 27.67
N ILE A 244 -10.75 -6.96 27.50
CA ILE A 244 -10.58 -8.37 27.07
C ILE A 244 -11.21 -9.31 28.11
N ALA A 245 -10.91 -9.12 29.40
CA ALA A 245 -11.48 -9.94 30.46
C ALA A 245 -13.02 -9.84 30.52
N LEU A 246 -13.56 -8.60 30.51
CA LEU A 246 -15.00 -8.37 30.57
C LEU A 246 -15.78 -8.93 29.38
N ARG A 247 -15.13 -9.10 28.23
CA ARG A 247 -15.80 -9.49 26.99
C ARG A 247 -15.66 -10.97 26.63
N LEU A 248 -15.00 -11.78 27.46
CA LEU A 248 -14.75 -13.19 27.18
C LEU A 248 -16.01 -13.97 26.80
N ALA A 249 -17.09 -13.85 27.59
CA ALA A 249 -18.33 -14.54 27.27
C ALA A 249 -18.93 -14.11 25.92
N ALA A 250 -18.84 -12.82 25.58
CA ALA A 250 -19.27 -12.30 24.28
C ALA A 250 -18.37 -12.76 23.14
N GLU A 251 -17.05 -12.86 23.35
CA GLU A 251 -16.11 -13.39 22.37
C GLU A 251 -16.35 -14.88 22.12
N VAL A 252 -16.65 -15.65 23.15
CA VAL A 252 -17.05 -17.07 23.01
C VAL A 252 -18.34 -17.17 22.20
N ALA A 253 -19.39 -16.41 22.53
CA ALA A 253 -20.63 -16.40 21.79
C ALA A 253 -20.45 -15.98 20.32
N ALA A 254 -19.51 -15.10 20.02
CA ALA A 254 -19.17 -14.66 18.67
C ALA A 254 -18.22 -15.61 17.93
N GLY A 255 -17.51 -16.50 18.64
CA GLY A 255 -16.48 -17.38 18.08
C GLY A 255 -15.21 -16.66 17.62
N HIS A 256 -15.02 -15.38 18.00
CA HIS A 256 -13.85 -14.61 17.60
C HIS A 256 -13.60 -13.39 18.52
N ALA A 257 -12.37 -12.86 18.48
CA ALA A 257 -11.96 -11.69 19.24
C ALA A 257 -12.73 -10.43 18.83
N LEU A 258 -13.21 -9.68 19.82
CA LEU A 258 -14.03 -8.48 19.64
C LEU A 258 -13.29 -7.20 20.02
N ILE A 259 -12.13 -7.29 20.67
CA ILE A 259 -11.39 -6.16 21.24
C ILE A 259 -9.96 -6.15 20.69
N GLY A 260 -9.49 -4.96 20.30
CA GLY A 260 -8.10 -4.72 19.87
C GLY A 260 -7.96 -4.03 18.52
N PRO A 261 -6.72 -3.71 18.09
CA PRO A 261 -6.42 -2.92 16.88
C PRO A 261 -7.02 -3.45 15.57
N HIS A 262 -7.36 -4.72 15.48
CA HIS A 262 -8.07 -5.31 14.33
C HIS A 262 -9.54 -4.84 14.21
N ARG A 263 -10.07 -4.13 15.21
CA ARG A 263 -11.42 -3.54 15.27
C ARG A 263 -11.41 -2.02 15.21
N ASP A 264 -10.22 -1.41 15.24
CA ASP A 264 -10.09 0.03 15.17
C ASP A 264 -10.41 0.56 13.76
N ASP A 265 -10.64 1.85 13.66
CA ASP A 265 -10.94 2.53 12.41
C ASP A 265 -10.09 3.80 12.23
N TRP A 266 -10.18 4.39 11.07
CA TRP A 266 -9.57 5.65 10.71
C TRP A 266 -10.59 6.50 9.96
N GLU A 267 -11.01 7.60 10.56
CA GLU A 267 -11.94 8.53 9.97
C GLU A 267 -11.20 9.58 9.13
N ILE A 268 -11.78 9.92 8.01
CA ILE A 268 -11.29 10.93 7.08
C ILE A 268 -12.39 11.96 6.90
N HIS A 269 -12.10 13.22 7.24
CA HIS A 269 -13.02 14.34 7.14
C HIS A 269 -12.53 15.32 6.08
N LEU A 270 -13.46 15.84 5.30
CA LEU A 270 -13.26 16.90 4.32
C LEU A 270 -14.20 18.05 4.68
N ASP A 271 -13.64 19.26 4.89
CA ASP A 271 -14.41 20.43 5.29
C ASP A 271 -15.32 20.14 6.50
N GLY A 272 -14.78 19.43 7.50
CA GLY A 272 -15.44 19.04 8.74
C GLY A 272 -16.49 17.92 8.65
N ARG A 273 -16.66 17.28 7.46
CA ARG A 273 -17.64 16.20 7.25
C ARG A 273 -16.95 14.89 6.87
N GLU A 274 -17.43 13.76 7.41
CA GLU A 274 -16.92 12.44 7.08
C GLU A 274 -17.09 12.16 5.57
N ILE A 275 -15.96 11.95 4.88
CA ILE A 275 -15.94 11.86 3.42
C ILE A 275 -16.62 10.60 2.89
N ARG A 276 -16.64 9.53 3.67
CA ARG A 276 -17.32 8.27 3.32
C ARG A 276 -18.83 8.48 3.14
N VAL A 277 -19.43 9.33 3.97
CA VAL A 277 -20.87 9.56 4.00
C VAL A 277 -21.27 10.72 3.08
N TYR A 278 -20.51 11.80 3.11
CA TYR A 278 -20.91 13.07 2.49
C TYR A 278 -20.08 13.46 1.27
N GLY A 279 -18.99 12.75 0.98
CA GLY A 279 -18.10 13.08 -0.12
C GLY A 279 -18.65 12.63 -1.48
N SER A 280 -18.65 13.53 -2.47
CA SER A 280 -18.85 13.16 -3.87
C SER A 280 -17.68 12.28 -4.37
N SER A 281 -17.90 11.53 -5.46
CA SER A 281 -16.84 10.69 -6.05
C SER A 281 -15.57 11.48 -6.36
N GLY A 282 -15.68 12.70 -6.90
CA GLY A 282 -14.52 13.56 -7.16
C GLY A 282 -13.83 14.04 -5.88
N GLN A 283 -14.58 14.29 -4.78
CA GLN A 283 -14.01 14.64 -3.48
C GLN A 283 -13.28 13.45 -2.87
N GLN A 284 -13.85 12.25 -2.94
CA GLN A 284 -13.23 11.01 -2.45
C GLN A 284 -11.90 10.73 -3.16
N ARG A 285 -11.85 10.90 -4.49
CA ARG A 285 -10.62 10.76 -5.29
C ARG A 285 -9.56 11.79 -4.89
N SER A 286 -9.97 13.06 -4.77
CA SER A 286 -9.05 14.13 -4.35
C SER A 286 -8.49 13.88 -2.95
N ALA A 287 -9.32 13.43 -2.01
CA ALA A 287 -8.87 13.12 -0.66
C ALA A 287 -7.89 11.93 -0.64
N LEU A 288 -8.19 10.84 -1.36
CA LEU A 288 -7.27 9.72 -1.46
C LEU A 288 -5.91 10.15 -2.02
N LEU A 289 -5.91 10.95 -3.10
CA LEU A 289 -4.67 11.48 -3.66
C LEU A 289 -3.87 12.30 -2.65
N LEU A 290 -4.53 13.18 -1.88
CA LEU A 290 -3.87 13.98 -0.86
C LEU A 290 -3.31 13.12 0.28
N LEU A 291 -4.00 12.04 0.67
CA LEU A 291 -3.51 11.07 1.65
C LEU A 291 -2.28 10.32 1.14
N ASP A 292 -2.27 9.90 -0.13
CA ASP A 292 -1.10 9.27 -0.74
C ASP A 292 0.09 10.24 -0.81
N LEU A 293 -0.14 11.50 -1.21
CA LEU A 293 0.91 12.52 -1.23
C LEU A 293 1.46 12.84 0.17
N ALA A 294 0.59 12.85 1.19
CA ALA A 294 1.00 13.00 2.58
C ALA A 294 1.84 11.80 3.05
N ALA A 295 1.43 10.58 2.71
CA ALA A 295 2.17 9.36 3.02
C ALA A 295 3.55 9.34 2.33
N ILE A 296 3.64 9.75 1.07
CA ILE A 296 4.90 9.91 0.33
C ILE A 296 5.80 10.97 1.00
N SER A 297 5.22 12.10 1.41
CA SER A 297 5.97 13.16 2.10
C SER A 297 6.55 12.70 3.44
N LEU A 298 5.77 11.94 4.23
CA LEU A 298 6.25 11.31 5.45
C LEU A 298 7.37 10.29 5.19
N TYR A 299 7.21 9.47 4.16
CA TYR A 299 8.24 8.51 3.77
C TYR A 299 9.54 9.23 3.42
N ASN A 300 9.50 10.22 2.54
CA ASN A 300 10.67 10.97 2.09
C ASN A 300 11.42 11.64 3.26
N SER A 301 10.68 12.20 4.22
CA SER A 301 11.28 12.86 5.39
C SER A 301 11.89 11.87 6.40
N SER A 302 11.41 10.62 6.43
CA SER A 302 11.82 9.61 7.41
C SER A 302 12.89 8.66 6.87
N ALA A 303 12.78 8.26 5.60
CA ALA A 303 13.65 7.25 4.99
C ALA A 303 14.85 7.84 4.26
N ASN A 304 14.89 9.16 4.04
CA ASN A 304 15.88 9.85 3.20
C ASN A 304 16.08 9.17 1.83
N ASP A 305 14.98 8.68 1.25
CA ASP A 305 14.94 7.93 0.01
C ASP A 305 13.63 8.27 -0.74
N GLN A 306 13.59 8.03 -2.05
CA GLN A 306 12.43 8.32 -2.88
C GLN A 306 11.65 7.01 -3.14
N PRO A 307 10.33 6.98 -2.92
CA PRO A 307 9.54 5.81 -3.26
C PRO A 307 9.15 5.83 -4.75
N VAL A 308 8.69 4.69 -5.23
CA VAL A 308 7.96 4.59 -6.49
C VAL A 308 6.50 4.98 -6.25
N PHE A 309 5.93 5.79 -7.14
CA PHE A 309 4.50 6.10 -7.16
C PHE A 309 3.87 5.66 -8.49
N ILE A 310 2.85 4.84 -8.43
CA ILE A 310 2.10 4.38 -9.60
C ILE A 310 0.70 4.99 -9.61
N ILE A 311 0.29 5.51 -10.77
CA ILE A 311 -1.03 6.11 -10.99
C ILE A 311 -1.65 5.47 -12.21
N ASP A 312 -2.71 4.71 -12.01
CA ASP A 312 -3.42 4.04 -13.09
C ASP A 312 -4.54 4.92 -13.65
N ASP A 313 -4.65 4.97 -14.98
CA ASP A 313 -5.67 5.73 -15.72
C ASP A 313 -5.83 7.18 -15.22
N VAL A 314 -4.72 7.94 -15.19
CA VAL A 314 -4.69 9.30 -14.63
C VAL A 314 -5.75 10.23 -15.23
N ASP A 315 -6.10 10.06 -16.51
CA ASP A 315 -7.09 10.82 -17.25
C ASP A 315 -8.55 10.42 -16.96
N ALA A 316 -8.79 9.27 -16.35
CA ALA A 316 -10.09 8.89 -15.83
C ALA A 316 -10.35 9.47 -14.43
N GLU A 317 -9.28 9.76 -13.69
CA GLU A 317 -9.33 10.16 -12.29
C GLU A 317 -9.21 11.68 -12.08
N LEU A 318 -8.46 12.38 -12.95
CA LEU A 318 -8.10 13.80 -12.79
C LEU A 318 -8.29 14.58 -14.11
N ASP A 319 -8.66 15.86 -13.98
CA ASP A 319 -8.62 16.81 -15.11
C ASP A 319 -7.18 17.23 -15.46
N GLU A 320 -6.98 17.78 -16.66
CA GLU A 320 -5.66 18.16 -17.18
C GLU A 320 -4.90 19.12 -16.25
N GLY A 321 -5.59 20.11 -15.66
CA GLY A 321 -4.96 21.06 -14.76
C GLY A 321 -4.47 20.42 -13.45
N ARG A 322 -5.21 19.42 -12.95
CA ARG A 322 -4.80 18.65 -11.78
C ARG A 322 -3.66 17.69 -12.09
N ILE A 323 -3.70 17.03 -13.26
CA ILE A 323 -2.60 16.18 -13.73
C ILE A 323 -1.30 16.99 -13.77
N ARG A 324 -1.33 18.18 -14.37
CA ARG A 324 -0.16 19.06 -14.47
C ARG A 324 0.42 19.37 -13.09
N ARG A 325 -0.38 19.90 -12.17
CA ARG A 325 0.06 20.23 -10.80
C ARG A 325 0.57 19.02 -10.04
N LEU A 326 -0.07 17.86 -10.22
CA LEU A 326 0.36 16.60 -9.59
C LEU A 326 1.76 16.19 -10.08
N LEU A 327 1.98 16.18 -11.39
CA LEU A 327 3.26 15.78 -11.97
C LEU A 327 4.38 16.74 -11.59
N GLU A 328 4.11 18.04 -11.57
CA GLU A 328 5.05 19.07 -11.08
C GLU A 328 5.38 18.85 -9.58
N TYR A 329 4.38 18.52 -8.76
CA TYR A 329 4.61 18.22 -7.34
C TYR A 329 5.46 16.96 -7.13
N LEU A 330 5.25 15.92 -7.93
CA LEU A 330 5.95 14.64 -7.81
C LEU A 330 7.37 14.69 -8.38
N GLU A 331 7.67 15.67 -9.21
CA GLU A 331 9.01 15.87 -9.77
C GLU A 331 10.05 15.96 -8.66
N ASN A 332 11.10 15.13 -8.73
CA ASN A 332 12.16 14.98 -7.73
C ASN A 332 11.73 14.46 -6.34
N ARG A 333 10.48 14.01 -6.17
CA ARG A 333 9.98 13.43 -4.91
C ARG A 333 9.78 11.91 -4.99
N THR A 334 9.51 11.42 -6.21
CA THR A 334 9.22 10.01 -6.49
C THR A 334 9.77 9.63 -7.86
N GLN A 335 10.03 8.33 -8.06
CA GLN A 335 9.98 7.77 -9.39
C GLN A 335 8.51 7.48 -9.71
N THR A 336 7.95 8.19 -10.69
CA THR A 336 6.51 8.15 -10.97
C THR A 336 6.23 7.38 -12.24
N PHE A 337 5.22 6.51 -12.20
CA PHE A 337 4.69 5.76 -13.34
C PHE A 337 3.23 6.10 -13.52
N ILE A 338 2.83 6.57 -14.68
CA ILE A 338 1.44 6.87 -14.99
C ILE A 338 0.98 6.14 -16.24
N THR A 339 -0.27 5.69 -16.23
CA THR A 339 -0.93 5.22 -17.45
C THR A 339 -1.97 6.22 -17.91
N THR A 340 -2.12 6.36 -19.22
CA THR A 340 -3.13 7.20 -19.85
C THR A 340 -3.57 6.63 -21.19
N SER A 341 -4.83 6.82 -21.55
CA SER A 341 -5.35 6.60 -22.91
C SER A 341 -5.35 7.87 -23.75
N LYS A 342 -5.19 9.04 -23.12
CA LYS A 342 -5.25 10.36 -23.76
C LYS A 342 -3.87 11.01 -23.80
N ARG A 343 -3.16 10.81 -24.91
CA ARG A 343 -1.84 11.39 -25.14
C ARG A 343 -1.81 12.90 -24.92
N SER A 344 -2.85 13.63 -25.35
CA SER A 344 -2.94 15.08 -25.22
C SER A 344 -2.82 15.61 -23.78
N HIS A 345 -3.28 14.86 -22.78
CA HIS A 345 -3.23 15.28 -21.38
C HIS A 345 -1.81 15.27 -20.79
N VAL A 346 -0.89 14.59 -21.42
CA VAL A 346 0.50 14.37 -20.93
C VAL A 346 1.57 14.85 -21.91
N GLU A 347 1.21 15.29 -23.11
CA GLU A 347 2.17 15.76 -24.13
C GLU A 347 3.10 16.87 -23.63
N GLY A 348 2.61 17.77 -22.79
CA GLY A 348 3.42 18.82 -22.18
C GLY A 348 4.55 18.33 -21.28
N PHE A 349 4.55 17.06 -20.90
CA PHE A 349 5.58 16.42 -20.08
C PHE A 349 6.55 15.54 -20.88
N PHE A 350 6.32 15.30 -22.17
CA PHE A 350 7.14 14.39 -22.99
C PHE A 350 8.62 14.78 -23.05
N SER A 351 8.92 16.08 -22.99
CA SER A 351 10.31 16.55 -22.94
C SER A 351 11.03 16.27 -21.61
N ARG A 352 10.28 15.93 -20.53
CA ARG A 352 10.78 15.69 -19.17
C ARG A 352 10.47 14.29 -18.67
N ALA A 353 9.84 13.45 -19.49
CA ALA A 353 9.40 12.09 -19.13
C ALA A 353 9.97 11.05 -20.08
N ASN A 354 10.24 9.85 -19.56
CA ASN A 354 10.41 8.68 -20.42
C ASN A 354 9.01 8.20 -20.84
N VAL A 355 8.82 8.03 -22.13
CA VAL A 355 7.50 7.76 -22.72
C VAL A 355 7.52 6.41 -23.41
N TYR A 356 6.52 5.59 -23.10
CA TYR A 356 6.41 4.22 -23.60
C TYR A 356 5.04 4.00 -24.23
N GLU A 357 5.02 3.64 -25.48
CA GLU A 357 3.80 3.21 -26.18
C GLU A 357 3.62 1.71 -26.03
N ILE A 358 2.46 1.30 -25.50
CA ILE A 358 2.15 -0.13 -25.31
C ILE A 358 1.09 -0.58 -26.30
N GLU A 359 1.39 -1.68 -26.97
CA GLU A 359 0.49 -2.44 -27.86
C GLU A 359 0.61 -3.94 -27.53
N ASP A 360 -0.51 -4.60 -27.28
CA ASP A 360 -0.62 -6.03 -26.93
C ASP A 360 0.31 -6.50 -25.78
N GLY A 361 0.57 -5.63 -24.81
CA GLY A 361 1.43 -5.93 -23.66
C GLY A 361 2.91 -5.67 -23.88
N GLU A 362 3.33 -5.33 -25.10
CA GLU A 362 4.71 -5.05 -25.46
C GLU A 362 4.97 -3.56 -25.68
N VAL A 363 6.23 -3.14 -25.55
CA VAL A 363 6.64 -1.77 -25.86
C VAL A 363 6.84 -1.66 -27.37
N ARG A 364 5.97 -0.90 -28.04
CA ARG A 364 6.07 -0.62 -29.47
C ARG A 364 7.11 0.46 -29.79
N SER A 365 7.13 1.51 -28.99
CA SER A 365 8.09 2.61 -29.09
C SER A 365 8.43 3.17 -27.72
N SER A 366 9.65 3.66 -27.56
CA SER A 366 10.08 4.36 -26.35
C SER A 366 10.88 5.60 -26.69
N GLN A 367 10.64 6.68 -25.96
CA GLN A 367 11.39 7.91 -26.03
C GLN A 367 11.99 8.19 -24.65
N ALA A 368 13.33 8.14 -24.54
CA ALA A 368 14.03 8.50 -23.32
C ALA A 368 14.27 10.02 -23.27
N VAL A 369 14.24 10.59 -22.06
CA VAL A 369 14.70 11.97 -21.84
C VAL A 369 16.20 12.01 -22.13
N THR A 370 16.62 12.83 -23.10
CA THR A 370 18.02 13.15 -23.27
C THR A 370 18.42 14.12 -22.17
N ASP A 371 19.14 13.63 -21.17
CA ASP A 371 19.57 14.44 -20.02
C ASP A 371 20.61 15.47 -20.47
N VAL A 372 20.17 16.70 -20.74
CA VAL A 372 21.04 17.81 -21.16
C VAL A 372 21.80 18.41 -19.95
N SER A 373 21.46 17.98 -18.72
CA SER A 373 21.97 18.59 -17.47
C SER A 373 23.13 17.84 -16.76
N ALA A 374 23.58 16.69 -17.28
CA ALA A 374 24.67 15.93 -16.64
C ALA A 374 26.10 16.45 -16.97
N LYS A 375 26.27 17.55 -17.73
CA LYS A 375 27.58 18.05 -18.18
C LYS A 375 28.07 19.32 -17.48
N SER A 376 27.45 19.83 -16.43
CA SER A 376 27.88 21.10 -15.83
C SER A 376 28.07 21.13 -14.30
N ILE A 377 28.40 20.00 -13.67
CA ILE A 377 28.73 19.97 -12.23
C ILE A 377 30.23 19.61 -11.96
N PHE A 378 31.01 19.38 -13.02
CA PHE A 378 32.48 19.26 -12.90
C PHE A 378 33.16 20.19 -13.92
N ALA A 379 33.07 21.48 -13.66
CA ALA A 379 34.00 22.48 -14.22
C ALA A 379 34.28 23.53 -13.12
#